data_eaf282f3aa838ef957bd4e0dd793e607
#
_entry.id   eaf282f3aa838ef957bd4e0dd793e607
#
_cell.length_a   1.000
_cell.length_b   1.000
_cell.length_c   1.000
_cell.angle_alpha   90.00
_cell.angle_beta   90.00
_cell.angle_gamma   90.00
#
_symmetry.space_group_name_H-M   'P 1'
#
loop_
_entity.id
_entity.type
_entity.pdbx_description
1 polymer ?
#
loop_
_entity_poly.entity_id
_entity_poly.type
_entity_poly.pdbx_seq_one_letter_code
_entity_poly.pdbx_strand_id
1 'polypeptide(L)'
;MQERPLGSTGISVSELGLGTWGLSGDGYSPLPEADQDAVIERALALGVTLFDTADSYGKGAMEARLGERLAAHPQAVIVTKLGTDREASPARKRFDPTFIRESFERSRERLKRDVIDIVLLHNPSDSTLARGEAGAVLQELQNAGRIRAWGASVEGVDTARIAIHQGIKVLEVAYNAFHSRTMQHLEVEIRNQNVGILAHSVLAHGLLCGQWPFDKQFANNDHRSERWTGDDLRRRISQLNAIRPCVNGSTVTSLRAAALRYVLSNDLVSCAVLGPRSSLQLDQLIREAGRDPYLSPEALGALQIRLDNLKASA
;
A
#
# COMPACT_ATOMS: atom_id res chain seq x y z
N MET A 1 13.01 -11.79 -7.43
CA MET A 1 11.66 -11.30 -7.15
C MET A 1 10.90 -11.35 -8.46
N GLN A 2 9.62 -11.74 -8.45
CA GLN A 2 8.82 -11.79 -9.67
C GLN A 2 8.37 -10.37 -10.05
N GLU A 3 8.32 -10.07 -11.34
CA GLU A 3 7.72 -8.84 -11.85
C GLU A 3 6.29 -9.10 -12.33
N ARG A 4 5.43 -8.10 -12.14
CA ARG A 4 4.03 -8.13 -12.57
C ARG A 4 3.68 -6.86 -13.34
N PRO A 5 2.83 -6.93 -14.37
CA PRO A 5 2.32 -5.72 -15.03
C PRO A 5 1.45 -4.92 -14.07
N LEU A 6 1.59 -3.60 -14.12
CA LEU A 6 0.72 -2.68 -13.37
C LEU A 6 -0.48 -2.29 -14.23
N GLY A 7 -1.43 -3.19 -14.36
CA GLY A 7 -2.61 -3.02 -15.18
C GLY A 7 -2.27 -2.60 -16.63
N SER A 8 -2.99 -1.61 -17.14
CA SER A 8 -2.84 -1.07 -18.51
C SER A 8 -1.80 0.05 -18.62
N THR A 9 -0.96 0.29 -17.59
CA THR A 9 -0.01 1.42 -17.57
C THR A 9 1.21 1.24 -18.47
N GLY A 10 1.51 0.01 -18.90
CA GLY A 10 2.77 -0.33 -19.57
C GLY A 10 3.98 -0.34 -18.63
N ILE A 11 3.76 -0.25 -17.32
CA ILE A 11 4.81 -0.34 -16.29
C ILE A 11 4.82 -1.75 -15.71
N SER A 12 5.99 -2.35 -15.58
CA SER A 12 6.21 -3.58 -14.81
C SER A 12 6.83 -3.26 -13.46
N VAL A 13 6.41 -3.94 -12.41
CA VAL A 13 6.87 -3.70 -11.04
C VAL A 13 7.14 -5.02 -10.32
N SER A 14 8.03 -5.00 -9.34
CA SER A 14 8.19 -6.15 -8.45
C SER A 14 6.91 -6.42 -7.68
N GLU A 15 6.56 -7.68 -7.50
CA GLU A 15 5.36 -8.11 -6.76
C GLU A 15 5.31 -7.66 -5.30
N LEU A 16 6.47 -7.30 -4.74
CA LEU A 16 6.64 -6.68 -3.43
C LEU A 16 7.25 -5.30 -3.62
N GLY A 17 6.62 -4.28 -3.06
CA GLY A 17 7.08 -2.90 -3.07
C GLY A 17 7.43 -2.39 -1.67
N LEU A 18 8.21 -1.33 -1.59
CA LEU A 18 8.54 -0.66 -0.34
C LEU A 18 7.62 0.55 -0.12
N GLY A 19 6.78 0.51 0.92
CA GLY A 19 6.03 1.65 1.42
C GLY A 19 6.81 2.39 2.50
N THR A 20 6.91 3.71 2.38
CA THR A 20 7.74 4.55 3.24
C THR A 20 7.00 5.20 4.42
N TRP A 21 5.67 5.02 4.53
CA TRP A 21 4.91 5.59 5.64
C TRP A 21 5.43 5.13 7.01
N GLY A 22 5.81 3.87 7.15
CA GLY A 22 6.38 3.33 8.39
C GLY A 22 7.73 3.94 8.77
N LEU A 23 8.45 4.53 7.81
CA LEU A 23 9.74 5.18 7.99
C LEU A 23 9.60 6.67 8.34
N SER A 24 8.49 7.32 7.97
CA SER A 24 8.29 8.77 8.09
C SER A 24 8.20 9.29 9.53
N GLY A 25 7.86 8.43 10.49
CA GLY A 25 7.58 8.82 11.86
C GLY A 25 6.16 9.32 12.11
N ASP A 26 5.33 9.49 11.09
CA ASP A 26 3.96 10.02 11.24
C ASP A 26 3.01 9.06 11.96
N GLY A 27 3.17 7.77 11.74
CA GLY A 27 2.28 6.75 12.32
C GLY A 27 2.90 5.90 13.42
N TYR A 28 4.21 6.03 13.60
CA TYR A 28 5.01 5.27 14.57
C TYR A 28 6.07 6.18 15.18
N SER A 29 6.80 5.70 16.18
CA SER A 29 7.96 6.44 16.68
C SER A 29 8.93 6.77 15.55
N PRO A 30 9.53 7.96 15.52
CA PRO A 30 10.53 8.32 14.52
C PRO A 30 11.66 7.29 14.42
N LEU A 31 12.22 7.14 13.24
CA LEU A 31 13.42 6.34 12.98
C LEU A 31 14.60 7.25 12.65
N PRO A 32 15.82 6.91 13.08
CA PRO A 32 17.03 7.57 12.62
C PRO A 32 17.10 7.53 11.08
N GLU A 33 17.64 8.59 10.47
CA GLU A 33 17.77 8.68 9.02
C GLU A 33 18.60 7.55 8.43
N ALA A 34 19.68 7.15 9.12
CA ALA A 34 20.52 6.04 8.70
C ALA A 34 19.73 4.70 8.62
N ASP A 35 18.78 4.47 9.53
CA ASP A 35 17.94 3.28 9.49
C ASP A 35 16.94 3.33 8.34
N GLN A 36 16.39 4.53 8.05
CA GLN A 36 15.51 4.72 6.88
C GLN A 36 16.27 4.43 5.59
N ASP A 37 17.50 4.97 5.46
CA ASP A 37 18.37 4.73 4.31
C ASP A 37 18.72 3.25 4.15
N ALA A 38 19.07 2.59 5.24
CA ALA A 38 19.40 1.16 5.24
C ALA A 38 18.23 0.29 4.74
N VAL A 39 16.98 0.66 5.04
CA VAL A 39 15.80 -0.06 4.53
C VAL A 39 15.64 0.17 3.01
N ILE A 40 15.81 1.40 2.51
CA ILE A 40 15.71 1.72 1.08
C ILE A 40 16.80 1.01 0.28
N GLU A 41 18.05 1.10 0.73
CA GLU A 41 19.19 0.43 0.10
C GLU A 41 19.02 -1.10 0.12
N ARG A 42 18.52 -1.65 1.22
CA ARG A 42 18.24 -3.08 1.31
C ARG A 42 17.14 -3.50 0.34
N ALA A 43 16.09 -2.69 0.16
CA ALA A 43 15.03 -2.96 -0.81
C ALA A 43 15.59 -3.02 -2.24
N LEU A 44 16.42 -2.06 -2.63
CA LEU A 44 17.13 -2.07 -3.91
C LEU A 44 17.97 -3.34 -4.09
N ALA A 45 18.78 -3.69 -3.09
CA ALA A 45 19.64 -4.88 -3.12
C ALA A 45 18.85 -6.20 -3.24
N LEU A 46 17.60 -6.23 -2.78
CA LEU A 46 16.70 -7.38 -2.88
C LEU A 46 15.87 -7.40 -4.17
N GLY A 47 16.05 -6.41 -5.05
CA GLY A 47 15.37 -6.33 -6.34
C GLY A 47 13.95 -5.76 -6.25
N VAL A 48 13.64 -4.97 -5.23
CA VAL A 48 12.41 -4.16 -5.17
C VAL A 48 12.52 -3.06 -6.23
N THR A 49 11.52 -2.95 -7.09
CA THR A 49 11.47 -1.92 -8.13
C THR A 49 10.43 -0.84 -7.86
N LEU A 50 9.43 -1.07 -6.98
CA LEU A 50 8.41 -0.09 -6.65
C LEU A 50 8.62 0.48 -5.25
N PHE A 51 8.65 1.83 -5.18
CA PHE A 51 8.78 2.62 -3.95
C PHE A 51 7.57 3.54 -3.79
N ASP A 52 6.81 3.32 -2.74
CA ASP A 52 5.58 4.03 -2.44
C ASP A 52 5.80 5.08 -1.34
N THR A 53 5.40 6.31 -1.63
CA THR A 53 5.47 7.45 -0.72
C THR A 53 4.24 8.37 -0.85
N ALA A 54 4.28 9.53 -0.23
CA ALA A 54 3.29 10.60 -0.38
C ALA A 54 3.90 11.96 -0.01
N ASP A 55 3.33 13.05 -0.54
CA ASP A 55 3.67 14.43 -0.21
C ASP A 55 3.55 14.72 1.30
N SER A 56 2.67 13.98 1.96
CA SER A 56 2.37 14.11 3.37
C SER A 56 3.33 13.35 4.29
N TYR A 57 4.05 12.33 3.82
CA TYR A 57 4.88 11.48 4.68
C TYR A 57 6.12 12.24 5.16
N GLY A 58 6.18 12.48 6.47
CA GLY A 58 7.19 13.33 7.09
C GLY A 58 7.19 14.75 6.50
N LYS A 59 6.02 15.28 6.09
CA LYS A 59 5.89 16.59 5.42
C LYS A 59 6.79 16.72 4.18
N GLY A 60 6.86 15.66 3.38
CA GLY A 60 7.68 15.58 2.17
C GLY A 60 9.11 15.06 2.38
N ALA A 61 9.55 14.83 3.62
CA ALA A 61 10.89 14.32 3.90
C ALA A 61 11.13 12.94 3.26
N MET A 62 10.09 12.07 3.19
CA MET A 62 10.24 10.77 2.56
C MET A 62 10.37 10.87 1.03
N GLU A 63 9.71 11.82 0.38
CA GLU A 63 9.94 12.07 -1.06
C GLU A 63 11.37 12.56 -1.30
N ALA A 64 11.87 13.52 -0.50
CA ALA A 64 13.24 14.02 -0.63
C ALA A 64 14.27 12.90 -0.44
N ARG A 65 14.05 12.04 0.56
CA ARG A 65 14.91 10.87 0.82
C ARG A 65 14.92 9.88 -0.33
N LEU A 66 13.76 9.54 -0.88
CA LEU A 66 13.68 8.68 -2.07
C LEU A 66 14.38 9.36 -3.27
N GLY A 67 14.18 10.67 -3.47
CA GLY A 67 14.86 11.43 -4.52
C GLY A 67 16.38 11.33 -4.45
N GLU A 68 16.93 11.32 -3.24
CA GLU A 68 18.39 11.15 -3.01
C GLU A 68 18.84 9.70 -3.22
N ARG A 69 18.17 8.75 -2.56
CA ARG A 69 18.60 7.34 -2.59
C ARG A 69 18.37 6.67 -3.93
N LEU A 70 17.36 7.10 -4.69
CA LEU A 70 17.04 6.54 -6.00
C LEU A 70 17.63 7.32 -7.18
N ALA A 71 18.47 8.34 -6.94
CA ALA A 71 19.06 9.15 -8.00
C ALA A 71 19.88 8.31 -9.01
N ALA A 72 20.62 7.31 -8.53
CA ALA A 72 21.40 6.37 -9.34
C ALA A 72 20.57 5.19 -9.89
N HIS A 73 19.26 5.14 -9.61
CA HIS A 73 18.37 4.05 -9.96
C HIS A 73 17.17 4.55 -10.80
N PRO A 74 17.39 5.00 -12.04
CA PRO A 74 16.32 5.55 -12.89
C PRO A 74 15.23 4.53 -13.23
N GLN A 75 15.51 3.23 -13.11
CA GLN A 75 14.55 2.14 -13.30
C GLN A 75 13.59 1.95 -12.11
N ALA A 76 13.88 2.54 -10.95
CA ALA A 76 12.99 2.45 -9.79
C ALA A 76 11.69 3.22 -10.06
N VAL A 77 10.57 2.55 -9.93
CA VAL A 77 9.21 3.08 -10.09
C VAL A 77 8.80 3.76 -8.80
N ILE A 78 8.51 5.05 -8.86
CA ILE A 78 8.08 5.85 -7.71
C ILE A 78 6.60 6.12 -7.79
N VAL A 79 5.89 5.78 -6.71
CA VAL A 79 4.50 6.14 -6.47
C VAL A 79 4.48 7.24 -5.42
N THR A 80 3.88 8.39 -5.73
CA THR A 80 3.58 9.40 -4.72
C THR A 80 2.09 9.76 -4.73
N LYS A 81 1.63 10.40 -3.66
CA LYS A 81 0.22 10.71 -3.43
C LYS A 81 0.08 12.20 -3.12
N LEU A 82 -0.93 12.84 -3.71
CA LEU A 82 -1.21 14.27 -3.55
C LEU A 82 -2.60 14.50 -2.95
N GLY A 83 -2.77 15.65 -2.33
CA GLY A 83 -4.09 16.06 -1.83
C GLY A 83 -4.17 16.24 -0.32
N THR A 84 -3.03 16.35 0.37
CA THR A 84 -2.97 16.67 1.80
C THR A 84 -2.26 17.99 2.03
N ASP A 85 -3.00 19.02 2.41
CA ASP A 85 -2.47 20.33 2.82
C ASP A 85 -1.93 20.22 4.26
N ARG A 86 -0.61 20.07 4.38
CA ARG A 86 0.11 19.95 5.66
C ARG A 86 0.49 21.31 6.25
N GLU A 87 0.34 22.39 5.50
CA GLU A 87 0.56 23.74 6.00
C GLU A 87 -0.66 24.24 6.79
N ALA A 88 -1.84 23.67 6.53
CA ALA A 88 -3.02 23.93 7.32
C ALA A 88 -2.92 23.30 8.73
N SER A 89 -3.45 23.97 9.74
CA SER A 89 -3.52 23.47 11.11
C SER A 89 -4.98 23.43 11.58
N PRO A 90 -5.59 22.24 11.73
CA PRO A 90 -5.04 20.91 11.45
C PRO A 90 -4.85 20.67 9.95
N ALA A 91 -3.99 19.69 9.60
CA ALA A 91 -3.82 19.25 8.22
C ALA A 91 -5.17 18.82 7.61
N ARG A 92 -5.41 19.15 6.34
CA ARG A 92 -6.70 18.91 5.69
C ARG A 92 -6.54 18.36 4.28
N LYS A 93 -7.57 17.70 3.77
CA LYS A 93 -7.63 17.28 2.38
C LYS A 93 -7.97 18.46 1.48
N ARG A 94 -7.23 18.58 0.37
CA ARG A 94 -7.39 19.66 -0.59
C ARG A 94 -7.09 19.16 -2.01
N PHE A 95 -8.09 19.27 -2.91
CA PHE A 95 -8.05 18.67 -4.24
C PHE A 95 -8.46 19.66 -5.33
N ASP A 96 -8.42 20.98 -5.06
CA ASP A 96 -8.63 21.96 -6.12
C ASP A 96 -7.49 21.91 -7.14
N PRO A 97 -7.74 22.26 -8.42
CA PRO A 97 -6.77 22.15 -9.50
C PRO A 97 -5.45 22.88 -9.23
N THR A 98 -5.51 24.06 -8.64
CA THR A 98 -4.30 24.86 -8.33
C THR A 98 -3.44 24.14 -7.30
N PHE A 99 -4.05 23.67 -6.21
CA PHE A 99 -3.31 22.97 -5.17
C PHE A 99 -2.67 21.67 -5.68
N ILE A 100 -3.36 20.89 -6.51
CA ILE A 100 -2.82 19.65 -7.08
C ILE A 100 -1.61 19.94 -7.97
N ARG A 101 -1.66 20.99 -8.84
CA ARG A 101 -0.51 21.39 -9.66
C ARG A 101 0.69 21.81 -8.83
N GLU A 102 0.47 22.66 -7.82
CA GLU A 102 1.53 23.10 -6.92
C GLU A 102 2.10 21.93 -6.11
N SER A 103 1.26 21.03 -5.61
CA SER A 103 1.72 19.83 -4.89
C SER A 103 2.54 18.92 -5.78
N PHE A 104 2.14 18.74 -7.05
CA PHE A 104 2.91 17.97 -8.03
C PHE A 104 4.31 18.56 -8.23
N GLU A 105 4.43 19.88 -8.45
CA GLU A 105 5.75 20.50 -8.66
C GLU A 105 6.65 20.37 -7.41
N ARG A 106 6.10 20.57 -6.22
CA ARG A 106 6.83 20.35 -4.97
C ARG A 106 7.29 18.89 -4.81
N SER A 107 6.44 17.92 -5.16
CA SER A 107 6.80 16.50 -5.12
C SER A 107 7.88 16.15 -6.15
N ARG A 108 7.76 16.68 -7.37
CA ARG A 108 8.73 16.50 -8.45
C ARG A 108 10.15 17.01 -8.04
N GLU A 109 10.20 18.20 -7.41
CA GLU A 109 11.45 18.78 -6.91
C GLU A 109 12.06 17.91 -5.80
N ARG A 110 11.26 17.47 -4.81
CA ARG A 110 11.75 16.61 -3.73
C ARG A 110 12.23 15.25 -4.23
N LEU A 111 11.49 14.64 -5.15
CA LEU A 111 11.83 13.35 -5.76
C LEU A 111 13.00 13.44 -6.75
N LYS A 112 13.41 14.66 -7.15
CA LYS A 112 14.48 14.90 -8.13
C LYS A 112 14.25 14.14 -9.45
N ARG A 113 12.99 14.13 -9.91
CA ARG A 113 12.54 13.45 -11.14
C ARG A 113 11.87 14.44 -12.07
N ASP A 114 12.21 14.42 -13.36
CA ASP A 114 11.51 15.21 -14.38
C ASP A 114 10.14 14.62 -14.69
N VAL A 115 10.06 13.29 -14.66
CA VAL A 115 8.84 12.52 -14.83
C VAL A 115 8.63 11.64 -13.60
N ILE A 116 7.46 11.75 -12.95
CA ILE A 116 7.08 10.83 -11.87
C ILE A 116 6.33 9.65 -12.48
N ASP A 117 6.65 8.43 -12.06
CA ASP A 117 6.04 7.25 -12.65
C ASP A 117 4.54 7.17 -12.35
N ILE A 118 4.14 7.30 -11.09
CA ILE A 118 2.75 7.14 -10.68
C ILE A 118 2.39 8.22 -9.66
N VAL A 119 1.30 8.94 -9.94
CA VAL A 119 0.73 9.93 -9.01
C VAL A 119 -0.69 9.51 -8.63
N LEU A 120 -0.96 9.40 -7.35
CA LEU A 120 -2.28 9.04 -6.82
C LEU A 120 -2.94 10.22 -6.11
N LEU A 121 -4.25 10.32 -6.21
CA LEU A 121 -5.05 11.15 -5.29
C LEU A 121 -5.10 10.45 -3.92
N HIS A 122 -4.73 11.15 -2.86
CA HIS A 122 -4.54 10.58 -1.52
C HIS A 122 -5.81 10.64 -0.68
N ASN A 123 -6.59 9.58 -0.64
CA ASN A 123 -7.87 9.47 0.06
C ASN A 123 -8.84 10.63 -0.30
N PRO A 124 -9.17 10.82 -1.58
CA PRO A 124 -10.21 11.75 -1.98
C PRO A 124 -11.58 11.25 -1.53
N SER A 125 -12.49 12.18 -1.21
CA SER A 125 -13.90 11.83 -0.95
C SER A 125 -14.63 11.47 -2.24
N ASP A 126 -15.77 10.78 -2.12
CA ASP A 126 -16.65 10.47 -3.25
C ASP A 126 -17.03 11.71 -4.03
N SER A 127 -17.37 12.81 -3.33
CA SER A 127 -17.71 14.07 -3.96
C SER A 127 -16.53 14.73 -4.67
N THR A 128 -15.31 14.55 -4.18
CA THR A 128 -14.09 15.02 -4.87
C THR A 128 -13.85 14.25 -6.16
N LEU A 129 -13.96 12.93 -6.10
CA LEU A 129 -13.87 12.10 -7.31
C LEU A 129 -14.97 12.43 -8.31
N ALA A 130 -16.23 12.54 -7.87
CA ALA A 130 -17.37 12.81 -8.73
C ALA A 130 -17.24 14.16 -9.49
N ARG A 131 -16.61 15.19 -8.90
CA ARG A 131 -16.30 16.44 -9.59
C ARG A 131 -15.27 16.29 -10.72
N GLY A 132 -14.35 15.33 -10.60
CA GLY A 132 -13.36 15.02 -11.62
C GLY A 132 -12.23 16.04 -11.80
N GLU A 133 -12.27 17.21 -11.12
CA GLU A 133 -11.32 18.31 -11.33
C GLU A 133 -9.86 17.91 -11.07
N ALA A 134 -9.60 17.24 -9.96
CA ALA A 134 -8.26 16.77 -9.62
C ALA A 134 -7.76 15.68 -10.60
N GLY A 135 -8.65 14.78 -11.02
CA GLY A 135 -8.35 13.77 -12.04
C GLY A 135 -8.01 14.39 -13.39
N ALA A 136 -8.74 15.44 -13.79
CA ALA A 136 -8.44 16.17 -15.02
C ALA A 136 -7.03 16.78 -15.02
N VAL A 137 -6.59 17.35 -13.87
CA VAL A 137 -5.21 17.86 -13.73
C VAL A 137 -4.18 16.74 -13.91
N LEU A 138 -4.40 15.58 -13.27
CA LEU A 138 -3.47 14.46 -13.40
C LEU A 138 -3.47 13.91 -14.84
N GLN A 139 -4.61 13.89 -15.51
CA GLN A 139 -4.68 13.49 -16.91
C GLN A 139 -3.94 14.48 -17.83
N GLU A 140 -4.03 15.78 -17.57
CA GLU A 140 -3.25 16.79 -18.30
C GLU A 140 -1.74 16.60 -18.09
N LEU A 141 -1.29 16.32 -16.86
CA LEU A 141 0.11 16.02 -16.55
C LEU A 141 0.59 14.76 -17.27
N GLN A 142 -0.27 13.74 -17.37
CA GLN A 142 0.06 12.52 -18.11
C GLN A 142 0.17 12.80 -19.61
N ASN A 143 -0.77 13.54 -20.19
CA ASN A 143 -0.74 13.93 -21.60
C ASN A 143 0.50 14.78 -21.95
N ALA A 144 0.97 15.59 -21.00
CA ALA A 144 2.20 16.39 -21.12
C ALA A 144 3.48 15.58 -20.88
N GLY A 145 3.39 14.27 -20.60
CA GLY A 145 4.53 13.40 -20.30
C GLY A 145 5.23 13.68 -18.98
N ARG A 146 4.56 14.38 -18.05
CA ARG A 146 5.10 14.73 -16.73
C ARG A 146 4.90 13.60 -15.71
N ILE A 147 3.93 12.74 -15.93
CA ILE A 147 3.69 11.50 -15.19
C ILE A 147 3.43 10.37 -16.19
N ARG A 148 3.77 9.13 -15.82
CA ARG A 148 3.51 7.96 -16.69
C ARG A 148 2.10 7.41 -16.48
N ALA A 149 1.61 7.39 -15.25
CA ALA A 149 0.24 6.97 -14.93
C ALA A 149 -0.30 7.72 -13.71
N TRP A 150 -1.63 7.77 -13.60
CA TRP A 150 -2.29 8.31 -12.42
C TRP A 150 -3.40 7.40 -11.90
N GLY A 151 -3.80 7.64 -10.65
CA GLY A 151 -4.83 6.88 -10.00
C GLY A 151 -5.27 7.47 -8.67
N ALA A 152 -5.76 6.61 -7.79
CA ALA A 152 -6.19 7.01 -6.45
C ALA A 152 -5.84 5.95 -5.41
N SER A 153 -5.47 6.42 -4.21
CA SER A 153 -5.41 5.62 -2.99
C SER A 153 -6.68 5.90 -2.20
N VAL A 154 -7.51 4.89 -1.98
CA VAL A 154 -8.86 5.07 -1.44
C VAL A 154 -9.23 3.99 -0.42
N GLU A 155 -10.23 4.31 0.40
CA GLU A 155 -10.85 3.38 1.33
C GLU A 155 -12.31 3.09 0.90
N GLY A 156 -12.72 1.83 1.02
CA GLY A 156 -14.08 1.40 0.75
C GLY A 156 -14.39 1.07 -0.72
N VAL A 157 -15.48 0.33 -0.90
CA VAL A 157 -15.90 -0.20 -2.21
C VAL A 157 -16.43 0.91 -3.11
N ASP A 158 -17.26 1.79 -2.57
CA ASP A 158 -17.97 2.79 -3.37
C ASP A 158 -17.00 3.87 -3.90
N THR A 159 -16.11 4.38 -3.04
CA THR A 159 -15.06 5.33 -3.44
C THR A 159 -14.13 4.71 -4.49
N ALA A 160 -13.75 3.44 -4.33
CA ALA A 160 -12.93 2.74 -5.31
C ALA A 160 -13.66 2.57 -6.65
N ARG A 161 -14.96 2.25 -6.63
CA ARG A 161 -15.79 2.14 -7.85
C ARG A 161 -15.88 3.48 -8.58
N ILE A 162 -16.13 4.57 -7.87
CA ILE A 162 -16.16 5.92 -8.47
C ILE A 162 -14.81 6.22 -9.13
N ALA A 163 -13.70 5.94 -8.43
CA ALA A 163 -12.36 6.16 -8.98
C ALA A 163 -12.12 5.35 -10.27
N ILE A 164 -12.49 4.07 -10.30
CA ILE A 164 -12.39 3.22 -11.49
C ILE A 164 -13.20 3.82 -12.65
N HIS A 165 -14.43 4.27 -12.39
CA HIS A 165 -15.29 4.89 -13.41
C HIS A 165 -14.74 6.23 -13.92
N GLN A 166 -13.87 6.91 -13.17
CA GLN A 166 -13.14 8.09 -13.65
C GLN A 166 -11.97 7.74 -14.59
N GLY A 167 -11.75 6.47 -14.88
CA GLY A 167 -10.75 6.02 -15.84
C GLY A 167 -9.32 5.96 -15.28
N ILE A 168 -9.17 5.89 -13.96
CA ILE A 168 -7.84 5.69 -13.33
C ILE A 168 -7.15 4.45 -13.87
N LYS A 169 -5.81 4.49 -13.88
CA LYS A 169 -4.98 3.34 -14.29
C LYS A 169 -4.42 2.55 -13.12
N VAL A 170 -4.34 3.17 -11.95
CA VAL A 170 -3.78 2.56 -10.73
C VAL A 170 -4.72 2.81 -9.55
N LEU A 171 -5.04 1.76 -8.84
CA LEU A 171 -5.84 1.79 -7.61
C LEU A 171 -5.00 1.24 -6.45
N GLU A 172 -4.81 2.06 -5.42
CA GLU A 172 -4.18 1.62 -4.18
C GLU A 172 -5.23 1.44 -3.10
N VAL A 173 -5.32 0.22 -2.55
CA VAL A 173 -6.33 -0.15 -1.55
C VAL A 173 -5.77 -1.04 -0.46
N ALA A 174 -6.38 -0.98 0.72
CA ALA A 174 -6.11 -1.97 1.76
C ALA A 174 -6.60 -3.35 1.30
N TYR A 175 -5.67 -4.32 1.22
CA TYR A 175 -6.02 -5.70 0.90
C TYR A 175 -5.21 -6.68 1.76
N ASN A 176 -5.91 -7.46 2.53
CA ASN A 176 -5.36 -8.51 3.38
C ASN A 176 -6.46 -9.50 3.80
N ALA A 177 -6.11 -10.54 4.54
CA ALA A 177 -7.05 -11.58 4.96
C ALA A 177 -8.31 -11.05 5.69
N PHE A 178 -8.22 -9.92 6.40
CA PHE A 178 -9.37 -9.31 7.08
C PHE A 178 -10.03 -8.17 6.29
N HIS A 179 -9.43 -7.71 5.19
CA HIS A 179 -9.92 -6.62 4.35
C HIS A 179 -9.88 -7.04 2.88
N SER A 180 -10.73 -7.99 2.48
CA SER A 180 -10.80 -8.49 1.09
C SER A 180 -12.00 -7.93 0.31
N ARG A 181 -12.94 -7.27 0.99
CA ARG A 181 -14.24 -6.88 0.44
C ARG A 181 -14.12 -6.01 -0.81
N THR A 182 -13.27 -4.98 -0.79
CA THR A 182 -13.10 -4.08 -1.94
C THR A 182 -12.68 -4.85 -3.19
N MET A 183 -11.69 -5.72 -3.08
CA MET A 183 -11.21 -6.53 -4.20
C MET A 183 -12.26 -7.52 -4.69
N GLN A 184 -13.00 -8.17 -3.78
CA GLN A 184 -14.06 -9.12 -4.14
C GLN A 184 -15.23 -8.45 -4.87
N HIS A 185 -15.64 -7.26 -4.44
CA HIS A 185 -16.76 -6.53 -5.04
C HIS A 185 -16.45 -5.84 -6.35
N LEU A 186 -15.17 -5.56 -6.61
CA LEU A 186 -14.73 -4.80 -7.79
C LEU A 186 -13.91 -5.65 -8.78
N GLU A 187 -13.84 -6.96 -8.59
CA GLU A 187 -13.04 -7.85 -9.44
C GLU A 187 -13.38 -7.66 -10.93
N VAL A 188 -14.65 -7.63 -11.26
CA VAL A 188 -15.11 -7.52 -12.66
C VAL A 188 -14.71 -6.18 -13.27
N GLU A 189 -14.91 -5.08 -12.53
CA GLU A 189 -14.56 -3.75 -12.99
C GLU A 189 -13.03 -3.59 -13.15
N ILE A 190 -12.25 -4.12 -12.18
CA ILE A 190 -10.79 -4.09 -12.22
C ILE A 190 -10.28 -4.84 -13.44
N ARG A 191 -10.79 -6.05 -13.70
CA ARG A 191 -10.40 -6.86 -14.88
C ARG A 191 -10.78 -6.18 -16.18
N ASN A 192 -12.03 -5.71 -16.30
CA ASN A 192 -12.53 -5.12 -17.53
C ASN A 192 -11.79 -3.84 -17.94
N GLN A 193 -11.37 -3.04 -16.96
CA GLN A 193 -10.63 -1.80 -17.20
C GLN A 193 -9.11 -1.99 -17.10
N ASN A 194 -8.66 -3.20 -16.77
CA ASN A 194 -7.25 -3.55 -16.57
C ASN A 194 -6.54 -2.54 -15.67
N VAL A 195 -7.12 -2.31 -14.46
CA VAL A 195 -6.59 -1.39 -13.45
C VAL A 195 -5.47 -2.08 -12.68
N GLY A 196 -4.31 -1.43 -12.56
CA GLY A 196 -3.21 -1.93 -11.75
C GLY A 196 -3.51 -1.77 -10.26
N ILE A 197 -3.32 -2.82 -9.48
CA ILE A 197 -3.63 -2.83 -8.05
C ILE A 197 -2.36 -2.80 -7.21
N LEU A 198 -2.27 -1.78 -6.36
CA LEU A 198 -1.29 -1.68 -5.27
C LEU A 198 -1.99 -2.04 -3.96
N ALA A 199 -1.63 -3.17 -3.38
CA ALA A 199 -2.22 -3.65 -2.13
C ALA A 199 -1.40 -3.14 -0.94
N HIS A 200 -1.94 -2.21 -0.16
CA HIS A 200 -1.30 -1.78 1.10
C HIS A 200 -1.92 -2.47 2.31
N SER A 201 -1.39 -2.19 3.51
CA SER A 201 -1.84 -2.79 4.79
C SER A 201 -1.88 -4.32 4.79
N VAL A 202 -1.02 -4.95 4.01
CA VAL A 202 -0.94 -6.39 3.79
C VAL A 202 -0.92 -7.20 5.09
N LEU A 203 -0.26 -6.69 6.12
CA LEU A 203 -0.18 -7.30 7.44
C LEU A 203 -1.13 -6.67 8.47
N ALA A 204 -2.14 -5.90 8.05
CA ALA A 204 -3.08 -5.23 8.95
C ALA A 204 -2.35 -4.52 10.11
N HIS A 205 -1.39 -3.64 9.79
CA HIS A 205 -0.56 -2.88 10.74
C HIS A 205 0.25 -3.76 11.73
N GLY A 206 0.56 -5.00 11.34
CA GLY A 206 1.30 -5.98 12.13
C GLY A 206 0.43 -6.99 12.87
N LEU A 207 -0.89 -6.84 12.86
CA LEU A 207 -1.82 -7.80 13.48
C LEU A 207 -1.64 -9.21 12.90
N LEU A 208 -1.55 -9.32 11.57
CA LEU A 208 -1.41 -10.59 10.86
C LEU A 208 -0.02 -11.25 11.02
N CYS A 209 0.92 -10.60 11.71
CA CYS A 209 2.13 -11.29 12.17
C CYS A 209 1.84 -12.34 13.27
N GLY A 210 0.69 -12.20 13.97
CA GLY A 210 0.23 -13.17 14.97
C GLY A 210 1.06 -13.23 16.25
N GLN A 211 1.81 -12.16 16.55
CA GLN A 211 2.76 -12.12 17.69
C GLN A 211 2.25 -11.31 18.88
N TRP A 212 1.07 -10.68 18.78
CA TRP A 212 0.58 -9.84 19.86
C TRP A 212 -0.16 -10.66 20.92
N PRO A 213 0.13 -10.44 22.21
CA PRO A 213 -0.68 -10.98 23.29
C PRO A 213 -2.05 -10.26 23.36
N PHE A 214 -3.02 -10.86 24.05
CA PHE A 214 -4.39 -10.34 24.17
C PHE A 214 -4.49 -8.98 24.87
N ASP A 215 -3.52 -8.67 25.73
CA ASP A 215 -3.40 -7.42 26.48
C ASP A 215 -2.43 -6.42 25.83
N LYS A 216 -2.10 -6.61 24.54
CA LYS A 216 -1.19 -5.73 23.82
C LYS A 216 -1.64 -4.28 23.92
N GLN A 217 -0.74 -3.42 24.39
CA GLN A 217 -0.89 -1.98 24.40
C GLN A 217 0.12 -1.33 23.44
N PHE A 218 -0.26 -0.19 22.90
CA PHE A 218 0.59 0.62 22.05
C PHE A 218 0.94 1.93 22.75
N ALA A 219 2.10 2.49 22.44
CA ALA A 219 2.47 3.81 22.94
C ALA A 219 1.55 4.89 22.36
N ASN A 220 1.35 5.99 23.08
CA ASN A 220 0.43 7.07 22.66
C ASN A 220 0.82 7.73 21.33
N ASN A 221 2.10 7.66 20.94
CA ASN A 221 2.60 8.16 19.66
C ASN A 221 2.57 7.09 18.54
N ASP A 222 1.92 5.97 18.78
CA ASP A 222 1.72 4.91 17.80
C ASP A 222 0.27 4.97 17.32
N HIS A 223 0.03 5.20 16.03
CA HIS A 223 -1.33 5.31 15.45
C HIS A 223 -2.22 4.10 15.77
N ARG A 224 -1.63 2.96 16.14
CA ARG A 224 -2.39 1.76 16.51
C ARG A 224 -3.10 1.90 17.85
N SER A 225 -2.66 2.83 18.73
CA SER A 225 -3.34 3.12 19.99
C SER A 225 -4.74 3.70 19.79
N GLU A 226 -4.95 4.42 18.67
CA GLU A 226 -6.24 5.03 18.31
C GLU A 226 -7.06 4.15 17.36
N ARG A 227 -6.45 3.14 16.74
CA ARG A 227 -7.09 2.30 15.72
C ARG A 227 -8.03 1.26 16.30
N TRP A 228 -7.70 0.72 17.46
CA TRP A 228 -8.47 -0.35 18.09
C TRP A 228 -8.69 -0.06 19.58
N THR A 229 -9.93 -0.21 20.02
CA THR A 229 -10.19 -0.36 21.46
C THR A 229 -9.56 -1.66 21.97
N GLY A 230 -9.40 -1.80 23.29
CA GLY A 230 -8.88 -3.04 23.87
C GLY A 230 -9.74 -4.26 23.51
N ASP A 231 -11.07 -4.11 23.45
CA ASP A 231 -12.00 -5.17 23.08
C ASP A 231 -11.92 -5.52 21.59
N ASP A 232 -11.83 -4.50 20.72
CA ASP A 232 -11.65 -4.73 19.29
C ASP A 232 -10.35 -5.49 19.01
N LEU A 233 -9.27 -5.11 19.67
CA LEU A 233 -7.99 -5.79 19.50
C LEU A 233 -8.05 -7.24 19.97
N ARG A 234 -8.65 -7.50 21.15
CA ARG A 234 -8.85 -8.88 21.66
C ARG A 234 -9.68 -9.71 20.68
N ARG A 235 -10.76 -9.16 20.16
CA ARG A 235 -11.59 -9.82 19.14
C ARG A 235 -10.76 -10.14 17.88
N ARG A 236 -9.99 -9.19 17.37
CA ARG A 236 -9.13 -9.39 16.19
C ARG A 236 -8.04 -10.43 16.42
N ILE A 237 -7.42 -10.45 17.59
CA ILE A 237 -6.44 -11.49 17.96
C ILE A 237 -7.12 -12.85 18.03
N SER A 238 -8.34 -12.95 18.58
CA SER A 238 -9.12 -14.20 18.57
C SER A 238 -9.41 -14.69 17.15
N GLN A 239 -9.71 -13.79 16.22
CA GLN A 239 -9.93 -14.14 14.82
C GLN A 239 -8.68 -14.77 14.17
N LEU A 240 -7.45 -14.38 14.59
CA LEU A 240 -6.22 -15.03 14.11
C LEU A 240 -6.18 -16.53 14.44
N ASN A 241 -6.78 -16.96 15.55
CA ASN A 241 -6.80 -18.37 15.93
C ASN A 241 -7.58 -19.23 14.92
N ALA A 242 -8.59 -18.65 14.23
CA ALA A 242 -9.33 -19.35 13.20
C ALA A 242 -8.48 -19.61 11.94
N ILE A 243 -7.50 -18.78 11.65
CA ILE A 243 -6.60 -18.94 10.49
C ILE A 243 -5.29 -19.64 10.82
N ARG A 244 -4.93 -19.79 12.13
CA ARG A 244 -3.72 -20.53 12.54
C ARG A 244 -3.58 -21.94 11.95
N PRO A 245 -4.66 -22.76 11.82
CA PRO A 245 -4.54 -24.07 11.20
C PRO A 245 -4.09 -24.07 9.73
N CYS A 246 -4.13 -22.91 9.05
CA CYS A 246 -3.56 -22.76 7.70
C CYS A 246 -2.01 -22.70 7.71
N VAL A 247 -1.40 -22.53 8.87
CA VAL A 247 0.06 -22.61 9.05
C VAL A 247 0.42 -24.08 9.24
N ASN A 248 1.02 -24.69 8.23
CA ASN A 248 1.28 -26.12 8.19
C ASN A 248 2.75 -26.51 8.55
N GLY A 249 3.58 -25.52 8.81
CA GLY A 249 4.98 -25.72 9.22
C GLY A 249 5.95 -26.16 8.10
N SER A 250 5.44 -26.68 6.99
CA SER A 250 6.26 -27.16 5.86
C SER A 250 6.37 -26.10 4.74
N THR A 251 5.24 -25.68 4.20
CA THR A 251 5.19 -24.67 3.13
C THR A 251 4.79 -23.28 3.65
N VAL A 252 3.87 -23.21 4.62
CA VAL A 252 3.44 -21.98 5.28
C VAL A 252 3.90 -22.03 6.73
N THR A 253 4.99 -21.32 7.05
CA THR A 253 5.71 -21.45 8.32
C THR A 253 5.21 -20.49 9.42
N SER A 254 4.44 -19.46 9.06
CA SER A 254 3.93 -18.46 10.00
C SER A 254 2.63 -17.84 9.52
N LEU A 255 1.88 -17.19 10.43
CA LEU A 255 0.71 -16.37 10.05
C LEU A 255 1.10 -15.22 9.11
N ARG A 256 2.28 -14.65 9.30
CA ARG A 256 2.82 -13.61 8.42
C ARG A 256 3.04 -14.15 7.01
N ALA A 257 3.63 -15.35 6.88
CA ALA A 257 3.78 -16.02 5.59
C ALA A 257 2.41 -16.29 4.94
N ALA A 258 1.44 -16.79 5.71
CA ALA A 258 0.08 -17.02 5.22
C ALA A 258 -0.57 -15.71 4.71
N ALA A 259 -0.43 -14.62 5.46
CA ALA A 259 -0.99 -13.31 5.10
C ALA A 259 -0.36 -12.74 3.81
N LEU A 260 0.96 -12.77 3.69
CA LEU A 260 1.68 -12.33 2.50
C LEU A 260 1.27 -13.13 1.27
N ARG A 261 1.28 -14.45 1.41
CA ARG A 261 0.96 -15.37 0.31
C ARG A 261 -0.52 -15.30 -0.10
N TYR A 262 -1.43 -15.05 0.84
CA TYR A 262 -2.84 -14.78 0.52
C TYR A 262 -2.98 -13.58 -0.43
N VAL A 263 -2.28 -12.49 -0.15
CA VAL A 263 -2.31 -11.29 -1.00
C VAL A 263 -1.69 -11.57 -2.36
N LEU A 264 -0.53 -12.23 -2.40
CA LEU A 264 0.19 -12.54 -3.63
C LEU A 264 -0.48 -13.61 -4.49
N SER A 265 -1.32 -14.48 -3.90
CA SER A 265 -2.12 -15.47 -4.63
C SER A 265 -3.27 -14.84 -5.44
N ASN A 266 -3.60 -13.57 -5.20
CA ASN A 266 -4.59 -12.86 -6.01
C ASN A 266 -3.91 -12.25 -7.24
N ASP A 267 -4.27 -12.73 -8.42
CA ASP A 267 -3.71 -12.32 -9.71
C ASP A 267 -4.03 -10.87 -10.11
N LEU A 268 -5.04 -10.25 -9.47
CA LEU A 268 -5.32 -8.83 -9.63
C LEU A 268 -4.26 -7.93 -8.96
N VAL A 269 -3.57 -8.43 -7.94
CA VAL A 269 -2.57 -7.64 -7.22
C VAL A 269 -1.30 -7.53 -8.03
N SER A 270 -1.02 -6.33 -8.54
CA SER A 270 0.24 -6.04 -9.23
C SER A 270 1.41 -5.94 -8.27
N CYS A 271 1.20 -5.31 -7.11
CA CYS A 271 2.24 -5.16 -6.11
C CYS A 271 1.66 -5.11 -4.69
N ALA A 272 2.25 -5.86 -3.78
CA ALA A 272 2.00 -5.80 -2.34
C ALA A 272 2.98 -4.80 -1.70
N VAL A 273 2.47 -3.64 -1.26
CA VAL A 273 3.27 -2.56 -0.67
C VAL A 273 3.52 -2.86 0.81
N LEU A 274 4.78 -3.12 1.14
CA LEU A 274 5.23 -3.51 2.47
C LEU A 274 5.78 -2.30 3.23
N GLY A 275 5.51 -2.21 4.53
CA GLY A 275 5.99 -1.14 5.41
C GLY A 275 6.97 -1.63 6.49
N PRO A 276 8.13 -2.20 6.14
CA PRO A 276 9.15 -2.57 7.13
C PRO A 276 9.78 -1.33 7.75
N ARG A 277 10.23 -1.46 8.99
CA ARG A 277 10.93 -0.41 9.74
C ARG A 277 12.40 -0.77 10.04
N SER A 278 12.88 -1.87 9.50
CA SER A 278 14.29 -2.26 9.52
C SER A 278 14.60 -3.20 8.35
N SER A 279 15.87 -3.24 7.95
CA SER A 279 16.35 -4.16 6.92
C SER A 279 16.07 -5.62 7.28
N LEU A 280 16.19 -5.99 8.56
CA LEU A 280 15.88 -7.33 9.05
C LEU A 280 14.40 -7.69 8.85
N GLN A 281 13.49 -6.75 9.14
CA GLN A 281 12.06 -6.96 8.86
C GLN A 281 11.80 -7.15 7.37
N LEU A 282 12.43 -6.35 6.52
CA LEU A 282 12.31 -6.49 5.06
C LEU A 282 12.80 -7.86 4.58
N ASP A 283 13.97 -8.30 5.04
CA ASP A 283 14.51 -9.63 4.72
C ASP A 283 13.57 -10.76 5.11
N GLN A 284 12.95 -10.65 6.29
CA GLN A 284 11.99 -11.64 6.78
C GLN A 284 10.73 -11.66 5.91
N LEU A 285 10.20 -10.48 5.55
CA LEU A 285 8.99 -10.36 4.73
C LEU A 285 9.20 -10.97 3.35
N ILE A 286 10.31 -10.66 2.69
CA ILE A 286 10.63 -11.18 1.36
C ILE A 286 10.83 -12.69 1.40
N ARG A 287 11.54 -13.21 2.40
CA ARG A 287 11.74 -14.66 2.57
C ARG A 287 10.43 -15.40 2.77
N GLU A 288 9.53 -14.86 3.60
CA GLU A 288 8.26 -15.50 3.93
C GLU A 288 7.20 -15.37 2.84
N ALA A 289 7.29 -14.35 2.00
CA ALA A 289 6.43 -14.24 0.83
C ALA A 289 6.59 -15.46 -0.09
N GLY A 290 7.79 -16.00 -0.20
CA GLY A 290 8.05 -17.20 -1.00
C GLY A 290 8.06 -16.91 -2.50
N ARG A 291 7.55 -17.85 -3.28
CA ARG A 291 7.43 -17.78 -4.74
C ARG A 291 6.14 -18.43 -5.19
N ASP A 292 5.70 -18.09 -6.40
CA ASP A 292 4.56 -18.75 -7.04
C ASP A 292 4.82 -20.26 -7.25
N PRO A 293 3.83 -21.13 -6.96
CA PRO A 293 2.51 -20.84 -6.37
C PRO A 293 2.61 -20.57 -4.87
N TYR A 294 2.09 -19.40 -4.42
CA TYR A 294 2.21 -18.94 -3.03
C TYR A 294 1.46 -19.81 -2.05
N LEU A 295 0.21 -20.18 -2.41
CA LEU A 295 -0.63 -21.13 -1.70
C LEU A 295 -1.17 -22.15 -2.71
N SER A 296 -1.32 -23.41 -2.29
CA SER A 296 -2.04 -24.37 -3.13
C SER A 296 -3.52 -23.98 -3.20
N PRO A 297 -4.26 -24.40 -4.25
CA PRO A 297 -5.70 -24.16 -4.36
C PRO A 297 -6.47 -24.65 -3.12
N GLU A 298 -6.08 -25.79 -2.56
CA GLU A 298 -6.69 -26.36 -1.35
C GLU A 298 -6.43 -25.47 -0.12
N ALA A 299 -5.19 -24.99 0.05
CA ALA A 299 -4.82 -24.11 1.15
C ALA A 299 -5.52 -22.75 1.05
N LEU A 300 -5.61 -22.20 -0.16
CA LEU A 300 -6.33 -20.94 -0.42
C LEU A 300 -7.82 -21.10 -0.15
N GLY A 301 -8.45 -22.18 -0.65
CA GLY A 301 -9.86 -22.50 -0.41
C GLY A 301 -10.17 -22.70 1.07
N ALA A 302 -9.32 -23.45 1.79
CA ALA A 302 -9.47 -23.66 3.24
C ALA A 302 -9.35 -22.34 4.03
N LEU A 303 -8.42 -21.46 3.65
CA LEU A 303 -8.28 -20.14 4.25
C LEU A 303 -9.50 -19.27 3.97
N GLN A 304 -9.99 -19.25 2.74
CA GLN A 304 -11.16 -18.46 2.34
C GLN A 304 -12.43 -18.89 3.12
N ILE A 305 -12.71 -20.17 3.23
CA ILE A 305 -13.85 -20.70 4.02
C ILE A 305 -13.77 -20.22 5.47
N ARG A 306 -12.58 -20.25 6.09
CA ARG A 306 -12.41 -19.79 7.48
C ARG A 306 -12.62 -18.28 7.61
N LEU A 307 -12.15 -17.50 6.66
CA LEU A 307 -12.33 -16.04 6.64
C LEU A 307 -13.81 -15.66 6.45
N ASP A 308 -14.56 -16.39 5.61
CA ASP A 308 -15.97 -16.13 5.39
C ASP A 308 -16.81 -16.50 6.62
N ASN A 309 -16.48 -17.59 7.32
CA ASN A 309 -17.09 -17.93 8.60
C ASN A 309 -16.86 -16.85 9.67
N LEU A 310 -15.68 -16.21 9.69
CA LEU A 310 -15.41 -15.10 10.61
C LEU A 310 -16.26 -13.85 10.31
N LYS A 311 -16.55 -13.58 9.02
CA LYS A 311 -17.42 -12.46 8.61
C LYS A 311 -18.89 -12.71 8.99
N ALA A 312 -19.37 -13.95 8.90
CA ALA A 312 -20.72 -14.33 9.26
C ALA A 312 -20.97 -14.29 10.78
N SER A 313 -19.90 -14.35 11.59
CA SER A 313 -19.96 -14.36 13.06
C SER A 313 -19.71 -12.98 13.69
N ALA A 314 -19.45 -11.95 12.90
CA ALA A 314 -19.13 -10.58 13.34
C ALA A 314 -20.30 -9.62 13.11
#